data_89a88507fc1b322526a969ac506f0d34
#
_entry.id   89a88507fc1b322526a969ac506f0d34
#
_cell.length_a   1.000
_cell.length_b   1.000
_cell.length_c   1.000
_cell.angle_alpha   90.00
_cell.angle_beta   90.00
_cell.angle_gamma   90.00
#
_symmetry.space_group_name_H-M   'P 1'
#
loop_
_entity.id
_entity.type
_entity.pdbx_description
1 polymer ?
#
loop_
_entity_poly.entity_id
_entity_poly.type
_entity_poly.pdbx_seq_one_letter_code
_entity_poly.pdbx_strand_id
1 'polypeptide(L)'
;MTNTEVMAAIKNTIIEWYSEYIKFNFIAGEETVVEIDPISTGEKSDVQDNTSNPLYDYEIGYIPAGFELDSIREKEHRRSYIYYNSSGKHISISINDPEYSTFSSDIEHNEYVEMKIGDRNVYFLYDDNRNDGSIICSESDYIIYVYGSVEKTELIEIFKNIK
;
A
#
# COMPACT_ATOMS: atom_id res chain seq x y z
N MET A 1 26.99 -11.82 -9.25
CA MET A 1 26.00 -11.40 -10.27
C MET A 1 24.63 -11.74 -9.73
N THR A 2 23.87 -10.74 -9.33
CA THR A 2 22.48 -10.93 -8.88
C THR A 2 21.63 -11.12 -10.12
N ASN A 3 21.11 -12.33 -10.31
CA ASN A 3 20.11 -12.59 -11.33
C ASN A 3 18.80 -11.93 -10.90
N THR A 4 18.50 -10.79 -11.51
CA THR A 4 17.19 -10.15 -11.36
C THR A 4 16.30 -10.67 -12.49
N GLU A 5 15.28 -11.44 -12.15
CA GLU A 5 14.23 -11.81 -13.10
C GLU A 5 13.08 -10.82 -12.97
N VAL A 6 12.78 -10.07 -14.01
CA VAL A 6 11.56 -9.25 -14.09
C VAL A 6 10.44 -10.14 -14.59
N MET A 7 9.53 -10.53 -13.71
CA MET A 7 8.54 -11.55 -14.02
C MET A 7 7.12 -11.05 -14.32
N ALA A 8 6.72 -9.84 -13.93
CA ALA A 8 5.40 -9.32 -14.30
C ALA A 8 5.30 -7.81 -14.16
N ALA A 9 4.70 -7.15 -15.14
CA ALA A 9 4.11 -5.82 -15.00
C ALA A 9 2.59 -6.01 -14.93
N ILE A 10 2.01 -5.95 -13.74
CA ILE A 10 0.57 -5.97 -13.56
C ILE A 10 0.16 -4.58 -13.11
N LYS A 11 -0.64 -3.88 -13.93
CA LYS A 11 -1.18 -2.55 -13.60
C LYS A 11 -0.19 -1.65 -12.85
N ASN A 12 0.77 -1.07 -13.55
CA ASN A 12 1.70 -0.09 -12.98
C ASN A 12 2.62 -0.61 -11.86
N THR A 13 2.83 -1.92 -11.77
CA THR A 13 3.74 -2.51 -10.78
C THR A 13 4.80 -3.34 -11.48
N ILE A 14 6.06 -3.06 -11.23
CA ILE A 14 7.19 -3.90 -11.65
C ILE A 14 7.62 -4.72 -10.44
N ILE A 15 7.62 -6.05 -10.59
CA ILE A 15 8.04 -6.97 -9.55
C ILE A 15 9.43 -7.49 -9.92
N GLU A 16 10.39 -7.23 -9.04
CA GLU A 16 11.74 -7.73 -9.16
C GLU A 16 11.96 -8.86 -8.15
N TRP A 17 12.31 -10.04 -8.66
CA TRP A 17 12.59 -11.21 -7.85
C TRP A 17 14.09 -11.32 -7.58
N TYR A 18 14.42 -11.51 -6.33
CA TYR A 18 15.76 -11.83 -5.86
C TYR A 18 15.73 -13.16 -5.12
N SER A 19 16.87 -13.78 -4.90
CA SER A 19 16.95 -15.07 -4.21
C SER A 19 16.40 -15.05 -2.77
N GLU A 20 16.46 -13.90 -2.12
CA GLU A 20 16.12 -13.72 -0.71
C GLU A 20 14.89 -12.84 -0.47
N TYR A 21 14.54 -12.00 -1.44
CA TYR A 21 13.42 -11.06 -1.29
C TYR A 21 12.76 -10.74 -2.63
N ILE A 22 11.55 -10.21 -2.55
CA ILE A 22 10.78 -9.64 -3.66
C ILE A 22 10.67 -8.13 -3.47
N LYS A 23 10.81 -7.38 -4.55
CA LYS A 23 10.68 -5.93 -4.54
C LYS A 23 9.57 -5.49 -5.47
N PHE A 24 8.70 -4.65 -4.97
CA PHE A 24 7.59 -4.04 -5.70
C PHE A 24 7.96 -2.58 -6.02
N ASN A 25 8.04 -2.25 -7.31
CA ASN A 25 8.21 -0.89 -7.79
C ASN A 25 6.92 -0.48 -8.49
N PHE A 26 6.30 0.58 -8.01
CA PHE A 26 5.05 1.08 -8.57
C PHE A 26 5.36 2.19 -9.57
N ILE A 27 4.66 2.18 -10.70
CA ILE A 27 4.77 3.20 -11.73
C ILE A 27 3.54 4.08 -11.60
N ALA A 28 3.74 5.38 -11.39
CA ALA A 28 2.66 6.36 -11.44
C ALA A 28 1.91 6.21 -12.78
N GLY A 29 0.58 6.26 -12.75
CA GLY A 29 -0.24 6.20 -13.96
C GLY A 29 0.21 7.28 -14.94
N GLU A 30 0.17 6.99 -16.25
CA GLU A 30 0.52 7.98 -17.27
C GLU A 30 -0.30 9.25 -17.03
N GLU A 31 0.37 10.35 -16.70
CA GLU A 31 -0.23 11.67 -16.82
C GLU A 31 -0.67 11.85 -18.26
N THR A 32 -1.96 11.99 -18.48
CA THR A 32 -2.44 12.58 -19.72
C THR A 32 -1.89 13.99 -19.75
N VAL A 33 -0.84 14.21 -20.53
CA VAL A 33 -0.29 15.54 -20.80
C VAL A 33 -1.41 16.32 -21.49
N VAL A 34 -2.12 17.12 -20.72
CA VAL A 34 -2.95 18.19 -21.27
C VAL A 34 -1.96 19.25 -21.69
N GLU A 35 -1.70 19.35 -23.00
CA GLU A 35 -1.00 20.51 -23.57
C GLU A 35 -1.77 21.75 -23.17
N ILE A 36 -1.23 22.49 -22.20
CA ILE A 36 -1.72 23.83 -21.87
C ILE A 36 -0.94 24.78 -22.77
N ASP A 37 -1.61 25.34 -23.75
CA ASP A 37 -1.11 26.48 -24.53
C ASP A 37 -0.62 27.59 -23.59
N PRO A 38 0.54 28.23 -23.87
CA PRO A 38 1.07 29.28 -23.02
C PRO A 38 0.35 30.60 -23.30
N ILE A 39 -0.63 30.95 -22.50
CA ILE A 39 -1.20 32.31 -22.51
C ILE A 39 -1.23 32.91 -21.11
N SER A 40 -0.40 33.97 -21.00
CA SER A 40 -0.62 35.21 -20.25
C SER A 40 -0.49 35.22 -18.74
N THR A 41 0.62 35.87 -18.34
CA THR A 41 0.78 36.72 -17.14
C THR A 41 -0.51 37.24 -16.53
N GLY A 42 -0.67 37.04 -15.21
CA GLY A 42 -1.55 37.88 -14.40
C GLY A 42 -2.05 37.22 -13.11
N GLU A 43 -1.56 37.79 -12.00
CA GLU A 43 -2.16 37.78 -10.67
C GLU A 43 -2.19 36.49 -9.84
N LYS A 44 -1.40 36.53 -8.76
CA LYS A 44 -1.55 35.69 -7.59
C LYS A 44 -2.95 35.84 -7.02
N SER A 45 -3.79 34.84 -7.20
CA SER A 45 -4.93 34.63 -6.34
C SER A 45 -4.61 33.40 -5.47
N ASP A 46 -4.62 33.57 -4.16
CA ASP A 46 -4.64 32.51 -3.17
C ASP A 46 -5.94 31.71 -3.37
N VAL A 47 -5.91 30.77 -4.29
CA VAL A 47 -6.91 29.71 -4.36
C VAL A 47 -6.42 28.66 -3.37
N GLN A 48 -7.02 28.64 -2.19
CA GLN A 48 -7.04 27.44 -1.38
C GLN A 48 -7.68 26.34 -2.23
N ASP A 49 -6.83 25.57 -2.88
CA ASP A 49 -7.25 24.36 -3.58
C ASP A 49 -7.64 23.33 -2.50
N ASN A 50 -8.94 23.27 -2.24
CA ASN A 50 -9.57 22.22 -1.44
C ASN A 50 -9.65 20.94 -2.28
N THR A 51 -8.56 20.54 -2.92
CA THR A 51 -8.40 19.19 -3.41
C THR A 51 -8.16 18.33 -2.18
N SER A 52 -9.17 17.59 -1.74
CA SER A 52 -9.03 16.57 -0.72
C SER A 52 -7.91 15.64 -1.19
N ASN A 53 -6.83 15.58 -0.41
CA ASN A 53 -5.73 14.66 -0.70
C ASN A 53 -6.30 13.23 -0.58
N PRO A 54 -6.35 12.42 -1.64
CA PRO A 54 -6.98 11.11 -1.65
C PRO A 54 -6.40 10.15 -0.60
N LEU A 55 -5.21 10.43 -0.06
CA LEU A 55 -4.63 9.71 1.07
C LEU A 55 -5.44 9.82 2.38
N TYR A 56 -6.36 10.78 2.47
CA TYR A 56 -7.16 11.05 3.68
C TYR A 56 -8.59 10.50 3.60
N ASP A 57 -9.04 10.04 2.44
CA ASP A 57 -10.44 9.64 2.21
C ASP A 57 -10.72 8.17 2.59
N TYR A 58 -9.75 7.47 3.20
CA TYR A 58 -9.90 6.08 3.58
C TYR A 58 -10.47 5.87 4.97
N GLU A 59 -11.48 5.02 5.05
CA GLU A 59 -12.06 4.51 6.28
C GLU A 59 -11.62 3.07 6.54
N ILE A 60 -11.14 2.80 7.76
CA ILE A 60 -10.81 1.46 8.23
C ILE A 60 -12.01 0.91 8.98
N GLY A 61 -12.79 0.08 8.32
CA GLY A 61 -14.07 -0.42 8.86
C GLY A 61 -13.93 -1.63 9.78
N TYR A 62 -12.76 -2.28 9.85
CA TYR A 62 -12.55 -3.45 10.70
C TYR A 62 -11.13 -3.53 11.22
N ILE A 63 -11.01 -3.77 12.53
CA ILE A 63 -9.77 -4.15 13.24
C ILE A 63 -10.11 -5.28 14.20
N PRO A 64 -9.31 -6.36 14.28
CA PRO A 64 -9.55 -7.47 15.18
C PRO A 64 -9.67 -7.05 16.65
N ALA A 65 -10.50 -7.76 17.39
CA ALA A 65 -10.71 -7.49 18.81
C ALA A 65 -9.38 -7.54 19.58
N GLY A 66 -9.19 -6.61 20.51
CA GLY A 66 -8.02 -6.50 21.35
C GLY A 66 -6.88 -5.66 20.76
N PHE A 67 -7.03 -5.17 19.52
CA PHE A 67 -6.12 -4.16 18.96
C PHE A 67 -6.72 -2.75 19.14
N GLU A 68 -5.89 -1.83 19.61
CA GLU A 68 -6.25 -0.44 19.82
C GLU A 68 -5.36 0.46 18.96
N LEU A 69 -5.92 1.56 18.47
CA LEU A 69 -5.18 2.54 17.68
C LEU A 69 -4.14 3.22 18.58
N ASP A 70 -2.87 3.02 18.25
CA ASP A 70 -1.75 3.64 18.94
C ASP A 70 -1.42 5.00 18.33
N SER A 71 -1.27 5.06 17.02
CA SER A 71 -0.88 6.28 16.34
C SER A 71 -1.36 6.36 14.88
N ILE A 72 -1.58 7.58 14.43
CA ILE A 72 -1.72 7.94 13.01
C ILE A 72 -0.49 8.75 12.64
N ARG A 73 0.21 8.36 11.58
CA ARG A 73 1.39 9.05 11.07
C ARG A 73 1.08 9.60 9.68
N GLU A 74 1.22 10.89 9.54
CA GLU A 74 0.98 11.61 8.29
C GLU A 74 2.30 12.19 7.76
N LYS A 75 2.55 11.95 6.48
CA LYS A 75 3.61 12.53 5.68
C LYS A 75 3.02 12.96 4.35
N GLU A 76 3.71 13.80 3.61
CA GLU A 76 3.26 14.36 2.34
C GLU A 76 2.70 13.30 1.36
N HIS A 77 3.36 12.15 1.26
CA HIS A 77 3.02 11.07 0.31
C HIS A 77 2.57 9.77 0.99
N ARG A 78 2.23 9.82 2.29
CA ARG A 78 1.89 8.62 3.04
C ARG A 78 1.06 8.94 4.27
N ARG A 79 -0.01 8.15 4.48
CA ARG A 79 -0.74 8.10 5.75
C ARG A 79 -0.72 6.68 6.31
N SER A 80 -0.40 6.53 7.60
CA SER A 80 -0.31 5.22 8.25
C SER A 80 -1.06 5.19 9.57
N TYR A 81 -1.73 4.08 9.81
CA TYR A 81 -2.44 3.75 11.03
C TYR A 81 -1.74 2.58 11.71
N ILE A 82 -1.42 2.70 12.98
CA ILE A 82 -0.69 1.68 13.74
C ILE A 82 -1.54 1.28 14.94
N TYR A 83 -1.79 -0.01 15.06
CA TYR A 83 -2.56 -0.61 16.15
C TYR A 83 -1.68 -1.59 16.90
N TYR A 84 -1.84 -1.67 18.22
CA TYR A 84 -1.22 -2.67 19.06
C TYR A 84 -2.24 -3.39 19.91
N ASN A 85 -1.91 -4.64 20.27
CA ASN A 85 -2.64 -5.36 21.30
C ASN A 85 -1.81 -5.47 22.59
N SER A 86 -2.42 -5.99 23.67
CA SER A 86 -1.78 -6.15 24.97
C SER A 86 -0.56 -7.11 24.96
N SER A 87 -0.42 -7.94 23.93
CA SER A 87 0.70 -8.86 23.75
C SER A 87 1.86 -8.25 22.93
N GLY A 88 1.75 -6.98 22.52
CA GLY A 88 2.75 -6.30 21.71
C GLY A 88 2.72 -6.66 20.22
N LYS A 89 1.74 -7.45 19.77
CA LYS A 89 1.50 -7.65 18.34
C LYS A 89 0.95 -6.37 17.72
N HIS A 90 1.28 -6.12 16.45
CA HIS A 90 0.82 -4.90 15.79
C HIS A 90 0.20 -5.15 14.43
N ILE A 91 -0.61 -4.19 14.01
CA ILE A 91 -1.16 -4.04 12.68
C ILE A 91 -0.75 -2.67 12.18
N SER A 92 -0.26 -2.59 10.97
CA SER A 92 0.08 -1.34 10.27
C SER A 92 -0.67 -1.28 8.95
N ILE A 93 -1.44 -0.22 8.76
CA ILE A 93 -2.16 0.05 7.52
C ILE A 93 -1.61 1.36 6.97
N SER A 94 -1.14 1.37 5.73
CA SER A 94 -0.66 2.59 5.10
C SER A 94 -1.23 2.78 3.71
N ILE A 95 -1.60 4.02 3.42
CA ILE A 95 -2.00 4.50 2.12
C ILE A 95 -0.85 5.37 1.63
N ASN A 96 -0.36 5.07 0.44
CA ASN A 96 0.87 5.65 -0.08
C ASN A 96 0.66 6.12 -1.51
N ASP A 97 1.34 7.21 -1.86
CA ASP A 97 1.46 7.66 -3.23
C ASP A 97 2.36 6.68 -4.01
N PRO A 98 1.91 6.14 -5.16
CA PRO A 98 2.68 5.19 -5.96
C PRO A 98 4.04 5.72 -6.39
N GLU A 99 4.14 6.99 -6.74
CA GLU A 99 5.37 7.61 -7.25
C GLU A 99 6.51 7.62 -6.21
N TYR A 100 6.14 7.63 -4.92
CA TYR A 100 7.10 7.72 -3.80
C TYR A 100 7.21 6.43 -2.99
N SER A 101 6.73 5.31 -3.53
CA SER A 101 6.64 4.07 -2.78
C SER A 101 7.38 2.91 -3.43
N THR A 102 8.18 2.24 -2.62
CA THR A 102 8.80 0.96 -2.95
C THR A 102 8.65 0.05 -1.74
N PHE A 103 8.23 -1.19 -1.96
CA PHE A 103 8.12 -2.20 -0.92
C PHE A 103 9.04 -3.38 -1.24
N SER A 104 9.66 -3.92 -0.21
CA SER A 104 10.41 -5.17 -0.31
C SER A 104 9.98 -6.10 0.82
N SER A 105 9.90 -7.39 0.54
CA SER A 105 9.57 -8.41 1.53
C SER A 105 10.46 -9.63 1.36
N ASP A 106 10.86 -10.22 2.48
CA ASP A 106 11.55 -11.48 2.53
C ASP A 106 10.63 -12.60 2.03
N ILE A 107 11.10 -13.42 1.12
CA ILE A 107 10.37 -14.57 0.55
C ILE A 107 10.93 -15.93 0.96
N GLU A 108 12.01 -15.98 1.71
CA GLU A 108 12.57 -17.26 2.16
C GLU A 108 11.61 -18.03 3.08
N HIS A 109 10.79 -17.29 3.85
CA HIS A 109 9.87 -17.84 4.84
C HIS A 109 8.41 -17.51 4.56
N ASN A 110 8.13 -16.67 3.55
CA ASN A 110 6.79 -16.21 3.22
C ASN A 110 6.20 -16.96 2.04
N GLU A 111 4.95 -17.38 2.18
CA GLU A 111 4.12 -17.77 1.04
C GLU A 111 3.74 -16.50 0.26
N TYR A 112 4.10 -16.47 -1.02
CA TYR A 112 3.68 -15.39 -1.93
C TYR A 112 2.54 -15.86 -2.82
N VAL A 113 1.47 -15.08 -2.86
CA VAL A 113 0.30 -15.39 -3.70
C VAL A 113 -0.25 -14.10 -4.32
N GLU A 114 -0.47 -14.13 -5.64
CA GLU A 114 -1.32 -13.15 -6.31
C GLU A 114 -2.77 -13.61 -6.25
N MET A 115 -3.65 -12.80 -5.68
CA MET A 115 -5.04 -13.17 -5.51
C MET A 115 -5.98 -11.98 -5.64
N LYS A 116 -7.29 -12.27 -5.69
CA LYS A 116 -8.33 -11.24 -5.57
C LYS A 116 -8.94 -11.24 -4.17
N ILE A 117 -9.08 -10.06 -3.60
CA ILE A 117 -9.88 -9.82 -2.40
C ILE A 117 -10.98 -8.81 -2.77
N GLY A 118 -12.24 -9.28 -2.86
CA GLY A 118 -13.30 -8.51 -3.51
C GLY A 118 -12.98 -8.29 -4.98
N ASP A 119 -13.03 -7.05 -5.43
CA ASP A 119 -12.70 -6.65 -6.82
C ASP A 119 -11.23 -6.24 -7.01
N ARG A 120 -10.44 -6.18 -5.92
CA ARG A 120 -9.05 -5.73 -5.91
C ARG A 120 -8.08 -6.87 -6.14
N ASN A 121 -7.13 -6.70 -7.06
CA ASN A 121 -5.99 -7.61 -7.20
C ASN A 121 -4.95 -7.25 -6.14
N VAL A 122 -4.44 -8.24 -5.43
CA VAL A 122 -3.50 -8.03 -4.34
C VAL A 122 -2.31 -9.00 -4.42
N TYR A 123 -1.20 -8.56 -3.88
CA TYR A 123 -0.05 -9.40 -3.54
C TYR A 123 -0.15 -9.73 -2.06
N PHE A 124 -0.24 -11.01 -1.76
CA PHE A 124 -0.36 -11.52 -0.41
C PHE A 124 0.89 -12.29 -0.03
N LEU A 125 1.53 -11.90 1.06
CA LEU A 125 2.70 -12.56 1.62
C LEU A 125 2.39 -12.94 3.05
N TYR A 126 2.71 -14.20 3.44
CA TYR A 126 2.40 -14.66 4.79
C TYR A 126 3.38 -15.72 5.26
N ASP A 127 3.79 -15.63 6.53
CA ASP A 127 4.60 -16.62 7.24
C ASP A 127 3.71 -17.34 8.27
N ASP A 128 3.36 -18.60 7.98
CA ASP A 128 2.54 -19.42 8.88
C ASP A 128 3.22 -19.71 10.21
N ASN A 129 4.56 -19.75 10.27
CA ASN A 129 5.30 -20.03 11.48
C ASN A 129 5.29 -18.84 12.46
N ARG A 130 5.36 -17.63 11.91
CA ARG A 130 5.36 -16.38 12.69
C ARG A 130 3.96 -15.83 12.90
N ASN A 131 3.00 -16.32 12.11
CA ASN A 131 1.63 -15.83 12.07
C ASN A 131 1.58 -14.32 11.80
N ASP A 132 2.33 -13.91 10.79
CA ASP A 132 2.35 -12.53 10.31
C ASP A 132 2.39 -12.48 8.77
N GLY A 133 1.98 -11.35 8.21
CA GLY A 133 2.01 -11.18 6.77
C GLY A 133 1.62 -9.80 6.31
N SER A 134 1.60 -9.65 4.99
CA SER A 134 1.23 -8.38 4.36
C SER A 134 0.35 -8.57 3.13
N ILE A 135 -0.45 -7.56 2.87
CA ILE A 135 -1.24 -7.40 1.66
C ILE A 135 -0.82 -6.09 1.01
N ILE A 136 -0.50 -6.15 -0.28
CA ILE A 136 -0.16 -4.99 -1.09
C ILE A 136 -1.18 -4.91 -2.22
N CYS A 137 -1.87 -3.78 -2.35
CA CYS A 137 -2.79 -3.48 -3.42
C CYS A 137 -2.38 -2.19 -4.11
N SER A 138 -2.13 -2.25 -5.42
CA SER A 138 -1.88 -1.07 -6.23
C SER A 138 -3.16 -0.67 -6.94
N GLU A 139 -3.65 0.51 -6.65
CA GLU A 139 -4.70 1.21 -7.39
C GLU A 139 -4.06 2.25 -8.33
N SER A 140 -4.86 3.00 -9.12
CA SER A 140 -4.32 3.99 -10.06
C SER A 140 -3.56 5.12 -9.34
N ASP A 141 -4.10 5.60 -8.24
CA ASP A 141 -3.66 6.84 -7.58
C ASP A 141 -3.01 6.60 -6.22
N TYR A 142 -3.02 5.36 -5.72
CA TYR A 142 -2.48 5.01 -4.40
C TYR A 142 -2.16 3.53 -4.26
N ILE A 143 -1.38 3.23 -3.23
CA ILE A 143 -1.05 1.88 -2.80
C ILE A 143 -1.55 1.68 -1.38
N ILE A 144 -2.36 0.65 -1.18
CA ILE A 144 -2.74 0.17 0.14
C ILE A 144 -1.75 -0.92 0.55
N TYR A 145 -1.10 -0.71 1.68
CA TYR A 145 -0.25 -1.70 2.33
C TYR A 145 -0.78 -2.03 3.70
N VAL A 146 -1.08 -3.29 3.94
CA VAL A 146 -1.50 -3.80 5.24
C VAL A 146 -0.47 -4.82 5.70
N TYR A 147 0.07 -4.63 6.89
CA TYR A 147 0.89 -5.62 7.59
C TYR A 147 0.24 -5.95 8.92
N GLY A 148 0.28 -7.21 9.34
CA GLY A 148 -0.26 -7.60 10.63
C GLY A 148 0.33 -8.88 11.19
N SER A 149 0.61 -8.88 12.50
CA SER A 149 0.92 -10.08 13.26
C SER A 149 -0.38 -10.74 13.75
N VAL A 150 -1.17 -11.18 12.78
CA VAL A 150 -2.51 -11.76 12.93
C VAL A 150 -2.69 -12.94 11.97
N GLU A 151 -3.73 -13.73 12.16
CA GLU A 151 -4.03 -14.85 11.26
C GLU A 151 -4.36 -14.39 9.84
N LYS A 152 -4.12 -15.26 8.84
CA LYS A 152 -4.42 -15.01 7.41
C LYS A 152 -5.81 -14.45 7.20
N THR A 153 -6.79 -15.07 7.84
CA THR A 153 -8.21 -14.70 7.71
C THR A 153 -8.48 -13.30 8.25
N GLU A 154 -7.86 -12.93 9.36
CA GLU A 154 -7.97 -11.60 9.96
C GLU A 154 -7.32 -10.53 9.06
N LEU A 155 -6.12 -10.83 8.51
CA LEU A 155 -5.44 -9.92 7.61
C LEU A 155 -6.28 -9.63 6.36
N ILE A 156 -6.90 -10.66 5.78
CA ILE A 156 -7.81 -10.52 4.65
C ILE A 156 -9.05 -9.69 5.04
N GLU A 157 -9.60 -9.92 6.23
CA GLU A 157 -10.80 -9.23 6.69
C GLU A 157 -10.52 -7.74 6.97
N ILE A 158 -9.36 -7.40 7.52
CA ILE A 158 -8.91 -6.00 7.63
C ILE A 158 -8.90 -5.34 6.26
N PHE A 159 -8.22 -5.95 5.27
CA PHE A 159 -8.08 -5.38 3.94
C PHE A 159 -9.43 -5.19 3.23
N LYS A 160 -10.36 -6.15 3.33
CA LYS A 160 -11.72 -6.05 2.76
C LYS A 160 -12.50 -4.84 3.25
N ASN A 161 -12.24 -4.41 4.47
CA ASN A 161 -12.96 -3.34 5.13
C ASN A 161 -12.23 -1.99 5.08
N ILE A 162 -11.25 -1.84 4.22
CA ILE A 162 -10.67 -0.54 3.85
C ILE A 162 -11.47 0.01 2.66
N LYS A 163 -12.10 1.14 2.86
CA LYS A 163 -13.02 1.80 1.90
C LYS A 163 -12.54 3.20 1.59
#